data_c744d4837cb5a5c839e647777188db17
#
_entry.id   c744d4837cb5a5c839e647777188db17
#
_cell.length_a   1.000
_cell.length_b   1.000
_cell.length_c   1.000
_cell.angle_alpha   90.00
_cell.angle_beta   90.00
_cell.angle_gamma   90.00
#
_symmetry.space_group_name_H-M   'P 1'
#
loop_
_entity.id
_entity.type
_entity.pdbx_description
1 polymer ?
#
loop_
_entity_poly.entity_id
_entity_poly.type
_entity_poly.pdbx_seq_one_letter_code
_entity_poly.pdbx_strand_id
1 'polypeptide(L)'
;APGFQLMTRYLNEQTALLPELENEALGSVKGSFGKSTVQAMQLGVSIGFSGMVDALLQHILNTMQDTHAKKPIVLSTGGSIANLTQDWIKTTPFGDQITVIGLAVAYERWANSDSCS
;
A
#
# COMPACT_ATOMS: atom_id res chain seq x y z
N ALA A 1 -1.78 8.52 1.62
CA ALA A 1 -2.90 7.63 1.94
C ALA A 1 -2.71 7.06 3.34
N PRO A 2 -3.77 6.82 4.12
CA PRO A 2 -3.66 6.14 5.39
C PRO A 2 -3.16 4.71 5.18
N GLY A 3 -2.28 4.23 6.07
CA GLY A 3 -1.78 2.86 6.03
C GLY A 3 -2.86 1.85 6.43
N PHE A 4 -2.74 0.61 5.97
CA PHE A 4 -3.69 -0.46 6.21
C PHE A 4 -3.98 -0.69 7.71
N GLN A 5 -2.94 -0.79 8.53
CA GLN A 5 -3.08 -0.95 9.98
C GLN A 5 -3.74 0.26 10.65
N LEU A 6 -3.51 1.46 10.14
CA LEU A 6 -4.15 2.66 10.68
C LEU A 6 -5.66 2.62 10.43
N MET A 7 -6.10 2.17 9.26
CA MET A 7 -7.53 2.04 8.95
C MET A 7 -8.24 1.04 9.85
N THR A 8 -7.64 -0.12 10.09
CA THR A 8 -8.23 -1.16 10.96
C THR A 8 -8.29 -0.73 12.42
N ARG A 9 -7.19 -0.18 12.95
CA ARG A 9 -7.11 0.29 14.33
C ARG A 9 -8.04 1.48 14.58
N TYR A 10 -8.11 2.42 13.66
CA TYR A 10 -8.98 3.58 13.77
C TYR A 10 -10.46 3.20 13.89
N LEU A 11 -10.91 2.20 13.13
CA LEU A 11 -12.29 1.72 13.22
C LEU A 11 -12.60 1.16 14.61
N ASN A 12 -11.69 0.44 15.24
CA ASN A 12 -11.85 -0.06 16.59
C ASN A 12 -11.78 1.08 17.64
N GLU A 13 -10.76 1.93 17.59
CA GLU A 13 -10.53 2.99 18.60
C GLU A 13 -11.60 4.09 18.58
N GLN A 14 -12.17 4.41 17.42
CA GLN A 14 -13.13 5.50 17.27
C GLN A 14 -14.60 5.04 17.33
N THR A 15 -14.83 3.74 17.50
CA THR A 15 -16.20 3.22 17.62
C THR A 15 -16.31 2.33 18.85
N ALA A 16 -17.37 2.55 19.63
CA ALA A 16 -17.54 1.87 20.92
C ALA A 16 -17.82 0.34 20.82
N LEU A 17 -18.15 -0.17 19.64
CA LEU A 17 -18.67 -1.53 19.44
C LEU A 17 -17.97 -2.32 18.34
N LEU A 18 -17.06 -1.73 17.57
CA LEU A 18 -16.39 -2.46 16.51
C LEU A 18 -15.18 -3.24 17.06
N PRO A 19 -15.08 -4.54 16.78
CA PRO A 19 -13.95 -5.35 17.25
C PRO A 19 -12.66 -4.95 16.55
N GLU A 20 -11.53 -5.19 17.19
CA GLU A 20 -10.23 -5.12 16.55
C GLU A 20 -10.10 -6.24 15.52
N LEU A 21 -9.66 -5.90 14.31
CA LEU A 21 -9.41 -6.87 13.24
C LEU A 21 -7.96 -7.31 13.27
N GLU A 22 -7.72 -8.58 13.50
CA GLU A 22 -6.38 -9.17 13.37
C GLU A 22 -5.97 -9.22 11.90
N ASN A 23 -4.69 -8.91 11.61
CA ASN A 23 -4.17 -8.82 10.24
C ASN A 23 -4.33 -10.12 9.43
N GLU A 24 -4.31 -11.28 10.10
CA GLU A 24 -4.47 -12.60 9.48
C GLU A 24 -5.90 -12.86 8.97
N ALA A 25 -6.88 -12.24 9.59
CA ALA A 25 -8.28 -12.37 9.20
C ALA A 25 -8.66 -11.59 7.94
N LEU A 26 -7.79 -10.70 7.46
CA LEU A 26 -8.09 -9.75 6.38
C LEU A 26 -7.85 -10.33 4.97
N GLY A 27 -7.07 -11.42 4.85
CA GLY A 27 -6.67 -12.00 3.56
C GLY A 27 -7.67 -12.96 2.91
N SER A 28 -8.77 -13.34 3.58
CA SER A 28 -9.62 -14.44 3.13
C SER A 28 -11.12 -14.18 3.15
N VAL A 29 -11.56 -12.95 2.89
CA VAL A 29 -13.00 -12.66 2.89
C VAL A 29 -13.66 -13.26 1.66
N LYS A 30 -14.40 -14.33 1.85
CA LYS A 30 -15.23 -14.96 0.82
C LYS A 30 -16.63 -14.35 0.86
N GLY A 31 -17.05 -13.76 -0.25
CA GLY A 31 -18.40 -13.24 -0.43
C GLY A 31 -18.47 -11.82 -0.97
N SER A 32 -19.61 -11.48 -1.56
CA SER A 32 -19.84 -10.15 -2.16
C SER A 32 -20.34 -9.11 -1.17
N PHE A 33 -20.80 -9.52 0.02
CA PHE A 33 -21.29 -8.65 1.08
C PHE A 33 -21.13 -9.32 2.45
N GLY A 34 -20.90 -8.51 3.48
CA GLY A 34 -20.73 -8.99 4.86
C GLY A 34 -22.06 -9.38 5.49
N LYS A 35 -22.13 -10.58 6.06
CA LYS A 35 -23.28 -11.09 6.83
C LYS A 35 -23.14 -10.85 8.35
N SER A 36 -22.02 -10.32 8.78
CA SER A 36 -21.76 -9.90 10.16
C SER A 36 -20.94 -8.61 10.15
N THR A 37 -20.89 -7.91 11.30
CA THR A 37 -20.07 -6.69 11.48
C THR A 37 -18.61 -6.93 11.11
N VAL A 38 -18.02 -8.03 11.59
CA VAL A 38 -16.63 -8.40 11.28
C VAL A 38 -16.43 -8.59 9.79
N GLN A 39 -17.31 -9.35 9.13
CA GLN A 39 -17.22 -9.57 7.68
C GLN A 39 -17.39 -8.27 6.89
N ALA A 40 -18.30 -7.39 7.29
CA ALA A 40 -18.49 -6.11 6.66
C ALA A 40 -17.25 -5.22 6.80
N MET A 41 -16.64 -5.18 7.99
CA MET A 41 -15.39 -4.46 8.23
C MET A 41 -14.23 -5.03 7.39
N GLN A 42 -14.07 -6.34 7.36
CA GLN A 42 -13.04 -7.02 6.57
C GLN A 42 -13.16 -6.70 5.08
N LEU A 43 -14.37 -6.78 4.52
CA LEU A 43 -14.64 -6.42 3.13
C LEU A 43 -14.34 -4.94 2.88
N GLY A 44 -14.83 -4.06 3.74
CA GLY A 44 -14.63 -2.62 3.63
C GLY A 44 -13.15 -2.24 3.66
N VAL A 45 -12.38 -2.80 4.58
CA VAL A 45 -10.95 -2.53 4.69
C VAL A 45 -10.18 -3.15 3.50
N SER A 46 -10.42 -4.41 3.18
CA SER A 46 -9.71 -5.13 2.12
C SER A 46 -9.96 -4.53 0.74
N ILE A 47 -11.22 -4.38 0.36
CA ILE A 47 -11.60 -3.81 -0.94
C ILE A 47 -11.34 -2.30 -0.96
N GLY A 48 -11.67 -1.60 0.12
CA GLY A 48 -11.50 -0.15 0.23
C GLY A 48 -10.04 0.26 0.17
N PHE A 49 -9.16 -0.42 0.90
CA PHE A 49 -7.71 -0.15 0.84
C PHE A 49 -7.14 -0.42 -0.55
N SER A 50 -7.45 -1.58 -1.11
CA SER A 50 -7.02 -1.94 -2.45
C SER A 50 -7.53 -0.96 -3.51
N GLY A 51 -8.82 -0.61 -3.46
CA GLY A 51 -9.43 0.35 -4.38
C GLY A 51 -8.85 1.76 -4.25
N MET A 52 -8.57 2.21 -3.03
CA MET A 52 -7.92 3.50 -2.78
C MET A 52 -6.51 3.55 -3.39
N VAL A 53 -5.70 2.51 -3.18
CA VAL A 53 -4.34 2.46 -3.74
C VAL A 53 -4.40 2.43 -5.26
N ASP A 54 -5.29 1.64 -5.84
CA ASP A 54 -5.47 1.57 -7.29
C ASP A 54 -5.90 2.92 -7.89
N ALA A 55 -6.91 3.56 -7.33
CA ALA A 55 -7.40 4.86 -7.80
C ALA A 55 -6.30 5.94 -7.75
N LEU A 56 -5.53 6.00 -6.66
CA LEU A 56 -4.41 6.92 -6.52
C LEU A 56 -3.30 6.63 -7.54
N LEU A 57 -2.96 5.36 -7.74
CA LEU A 57 -1.96 4.95 -8.72
C LEU A 57 -2.39 5.33 -10.14
N GLN A 58 -3.62 5.01 -10.52
CA GLN A 58 -4.14 5.37 -11.84
C GLN A 58 -4.15 6.89 -12.05
N HIS A 59 -4.54 7.67 -11.05
CA HIS A 59 -4.50 9.13 -11.13
C HIS A 59 -3.07 9.65 -11.38
N ILE A 60 -2.08 9.13 -10.65
CA ILE A 60 -0.67 9.52 -10.81
C ILE A 60 -0.15 9.12 -12.19
N LEU A 61 -0.43 7.87 -12.62
CA LEU A 61 0.03 7.37 -13.91
C LEU A 61 -0.53 8.19 -15.08
N ASN A 62 -1.81 8.56 -15.04
CA ASN A 62 -2.43 9.40 -16.05
C ASN A 62 -1.77 10.77 -16.09
N THR A 63 -1.57 11.42 -14.93
CA THR A 63 -0.90 12.72 -14.84
C THR A 63 0.55 12.68 -15.37
N MET A 64 1.27 11.58 -15.07
CA MET A 64 2.65 11.42 -15.53
C MET A 64 2.76 11.12 -17.04
N GLN A 65 1.77 10.42 -17.63
CA GLN A 65 1.73 10.18 -19.07
C GLN A 65 1.55 11.47 -19.87
N ASP A 66 0.77 12.42 -19.34
CA ASP A 66 0.56 13.71 -19.98
C ASP A 66 1.82 14.59 -19.97
N THR A 67 2.73 14.35 -19.01
CA THR A 67 3.93 15.18 -18.80
C THR A 67 5.22 14.55 -19.31
N HIS A 68 5.27 13.23 -19.51
CA HIS A 68 6.48 12.49 -19.85
C HIS A 68 6.30 11.57 -21.06
N ALA A 69 7.28 11.59 -21.99
CA ALA A 69 7.28 10.72 -23.16
C ALA A 69 7.45 9.22 -22.87
N LYS A 70 7.87 8.86 -21.66
CA LYS A 70 8.07 7.45 -21.25
C LYS A 70 7.10 7.06 -20.16
N LYS A 71 6.49 5.87 -20.31
CA LYS A 71 5.62 5.29 -19.29
C LYS A 71 6.42 5.07 -17.99
N PRO A 72 5.95 5.54 -16.83
CA PRO A 72 6.61 5.34 -15.56
C PRO A 72 6.61 3.87 -15.15
N ILE A 73 7.66 3.43 -14.47
CA ILE A 73 7.76 2.10 -13.90
C ILE A 73 7.18 2.15 -12.48
N VAL A 74 6.25 1.27 -12.20
CA VAL A 74 5.67 1.10 -10.85
C VAL A 74 6.49 0.06 -10.11
N LEU A 75 7.02 0.42 -8.95
CA LEU A 75 7.71 -0.49 -8.03
C LEU A 75 6.89 -0.64 -6.76
N SER A 76 6.85 -1.84 -6.22
CA SER A 76 6.16 -2.13 -4.97
C SER A 76 7.12 -2.59 -3.88
N THR A 77 6.94 -2.12 -2.64
CA THR A 77 7.70 -2.52 -1.46
C THR A 77 6.90 -2.34 -0.19
N GLY A 78 7.25 -3.07 0.87
CA GLY A 78 6.63 -2.98 2.18
C GLY A 78 5.62 -4.08 2.47
N GLY A 79 5.37 -4.32 3.76
CA GLY A 79 4.56 -5.45 4.24
C GLY A 79 3.07 -5.38 3.87
N SER A 80 2.52 -4.18 3.69
CA SER A 80 1.09 -4.02 3.35
C SER A 80 0.74 -4.41 1.91
N ILE A 81 1.73 -4.70 1.05
CA ILE A 81 1.48 -5.13 -0.33
C ILE A 81 0.71 -6.44 -0.39
N ALA A 82 0.95 -7.34 0.55
CA ALA A 82 0.23 -8.62 0.64
C ALA A 82 -1.30 -8.43 0.82
N ASN A 83 -1.74 -7.27 1.28
CA ASN A 83 -3.16 -6.95 1.48
C ASN A 83 -3.81 -6.30 0.25
N LEU A 84 -3.06 -6.09 -0.83
CA LEU A 84 -3.58 -5.57 -2.10
C LEU A 84 -4.03 -6.71 -2.99
N THR A 85 -5.16 -6.55 -3.65
CA THR A 85 -5.82 -7.60 -4.43
C THR A 85 -5.81 -7.36 -5.94
N GLN A 86 -5.31 -6.22 -6.40
CA GLN A 86 -5.29 -5.88 -7.82
C GLN A 86 -4.30 -6.74 -8.61
N ASP A 87 -4.67 -7.08 -9.84
CA ASP A 87 -3.84 -7.93 -10.71
C ASP A 87 -2.50 -7.29 -11.09
N TRP A 88 -2.43 -5.97 -11.17
CA TRP A 88 -1.18 -5.27 -11.49
C TRP A 88 -0.07 -5.49 -10.43
N ILE A 89 -0.43 -5.78 -9.18
CA ILE A 89 0.53 -6.13 -8.13
C ILE A 89 1.37 -7.35 -8.50
N LYS A 90 0.76 -8.35 -9.13
CA LYS A 90 1.43 -9.59 -9.54
C LYS A 90 2.52 -9.36 -10.60
N THR A 91 2.37 -8.29 -11.38
CA THR A 91 3.30 -7.93 -12.47
C THR A 91 4.24 -6.78 -12.12
N THR A 92 4.04 -6.16 -10.97
CA THR A 92 4.87 -5.06 -10.50
C THR A 92 6.14 -5.62 -9.83
N PRO A 93 7.35 -5.17 -10.23
CA PRO A 93 8.56 -5.58 -9.56
C PRO A 93 8.48 -5.29 -8.05
N PHE A 94 8.78 -6.28 -7.24
CA PHE A 94 8.84 -6.17 -5.79
C PHE A 94 10.30 -6.13 -5.33
N GLY A 95 10.65 -5.10 -4.55
CA GLY A 95 11.96 -4.96 -3.95
C GLY A 95 11.84 -4.83 -2.43
N ASP A 96 12.00 -5.93 -1.71
CA ASP A 96 11.97 -5.95 -0.24
C ASP A 96 13.08 -5.11 0.40
N GLN A 97 14.24 -4.99 -0.26
CA GLN A 97 15.39 -4.26 0.20
C GLN A 97 15.56 -2.86 -0.41
N ILE A 98 14.62 -2.40 -1.22
CA ILE A 98 14.80 -1.15 -1.99
C ILE A 98 15.03 0.07 -1.09
N THR A 99 14.43 0.09 0.11
CA THR A 99 14.62 1.16 1.10
C THR A 99 16.05 1.17 1.64
N VAL A 100 16.59 0.00 1.95
CA VAL A 100 17.97 -0.15 2.47
C VAL A 100 18.99 0.20 1.38
N ILE A 101 18.77 -0.27 0.16
CA ILE A 101 19.60 0.07 -1.01
C ILE A 101 19.56 1.58 -1.27
N GLY A 102 18.38 2.18 -1.22
CA GLY A 102 18.23 3.63 -1.39
C GLY A 102 18.97 4.43 -0.32
N LEU A 103 18.96 3.96 0.93
CA LEU A 103 19.71 4.59 2.03
C LEU A 103 21.22 4.48 1.81
N ALA A 104 21.72 3.31 1.38
CA ALA A 104 23.13 3.13 1.05
C ALA A 104 23.59 4.07 -0.06
N VAL A 105 22.83 4.17 -1.15
CA VAL A 105 23.13 5.10 -2.25
C VAL A 105 23.12 6.56 -1.80
N ALA A 106 22.17 6.93 -0.95
CA ALA A 106 22.10 8.28 -0.40
C ALA A 106 23.32 8.60 0.47
N TYR A 107 23.74 7.65 1.30
CA TYR A 107 24.95 7.79 2.13
C TYR A 107 26.22 7.93 1.30
N GLU A 108 26.41 7.10 0.27
CA GLU A 108 27.56 7.19 -0.63
C GLU A 108 27.63 8.57 -1.33
N ARG A 109 26.51 9.08 -1.79
CA ARG A 109 26.45 10.41 -2.42
C ARG A 109 26.81 11.52 -1.45
N TRP A 110 26.29 11.45 -0.22
CA TRP A 110 26.61 12.40 0.83
C TRP A 110 28.09 12.37 1.21
N ALA A 111 28.65 11.19 1.47
CA ALA A 111 30.06 11.01 1.84
C ALA A 111 31.02 11.53 0.76
N ASN A 112 30.68 11.32 -0.53
CA ASN A 112 31.48 11.83 -1.64
C ASN A 112 31.35 13.36 -1.85
N SER A 113 30.25 13.97 -1.40
CA SER A 113 30.09 15.43 -1.46
C SER A 113 30.95 16.17 -0.44
N ASP A 114 31.14 15.59 0.75
CA ASP A 114 31.99 16.15 1.80
C ASP A 114 33.51 15.99 1.53
N SER A 115 33.88 15.12 0.59
CA SER A 115 35.29 14.90 0.21
C SER A 115 35.81 15.94 -0.78
N CYS A 116 34.99 16.86 -1.28
CA CYS A 116 35.34 17.90 -2.24
C CYS A 116 35.43 19.32 -1.61
N SER A 117 35.41 19.43 -0.31
CA SER A 117 35.63 20.66 0.45
C SER A 117 36.97 20.58 1.22
#